data_ce99f4dcab1a61a9433d67c92cb3b07a
#
_entry.id   ce99f4dcab1a61a9433d67c92cb3b07a
#
_cell.length_a   1.000
_cell.length_b   1.000
_cell.length_c   1.000
_cell.angle_alpha   90.00
_cell.angle_beta   90.00
_cell.angle_gamma   90.00
#
_symmetry.space_group_name_H-M   'P 1'
#
loop_
_entity.id
_entity.type
_entity.pdbx_description
1 polymer ?
#
loop_
_entity_poly.entity_id
_entity_poly.type
_entity_poly.pdbx_seq_one_letter_code
_entity_poly.pdbx_strand_id
1 'polypeptide(L)'
;GDVYKRQFLENVWDWIVQFKEIVVFGDCEHGKITLLDTLQRRLPNVVKAVRMEDYLGEKDANDIFRRYGKQAIITAVENAEVPPVSNVKRLSDVESVDIYSLPRIFSGIPELDRIIGGFYFGQVILLTGRRGEGKSTFMGQLMAEALDQGYSALAYSGELPDYHFRRWIDLQLAGPDHIVESRNMFDEPVYSLAPGMSERIGLWYQDRAYLYDNNAVDGEELESLTETIEHTIRRYGVKFICIDNLMTAMDVEVKEDLYRAQSAFVKKLKQIAVRHDVVILLVAHPKKTREQLENDDVSGSSDITNRADVVLTYSSNADKHEDNPEDCDSKLSVLKNRLTGRITRKGQEVELYFSRKSKRITSKKGFESGVKEYGWLKEKTAPGSRDDFEEIL
;
A
#
# COMPACT_ATOMS: atom_id res chain seq x y z
N GLY A 1 -16.69 38.44 4.43
CA GLY A 1 -17.42 37.47 5.25
C GLY A 1 -16.78 37.22 6.61
N ASP A 2 -15.52 36.80 6.68
CA ASP A 2 -14.90 36.36 7.96
C ASP A 2 -14.56 37.48 8.94
N VAL A 3 -14.31 38.68 8.45
CA VAL A 3 -14.02 39.84 9.31
C VAL A 3 -15.24 40.23 10.15
N TYR A 4 -16.43 40.26 9.56
CA TYR A 4 -17.68 40.58 10.25
C TYR A 4 -18.07 39.50 11.28
N LYS A 5 -17.78 38.24 10.98
CA LYS A 5 -18.01 37.12 11.89
C LYS A 5 -17.14 37.18 13.15
N ARG A 6 -15.90 37.71 12.98
CA ARG A 6 -14.97 37.92 14.12
C ARG A 6 -15.43 39.07 15.02
N GLN A 7 -15.77 40.20 14.43
CA GLN A 7 -16.24 41.37 15.17
C GLN A 7 -17.52 41.09 15.96
N PHE A 8 -18.46 40.30 15.43
CA PHE A 8 -19.65 39.92 16.16
C PHE A 8 -19.32 39.19 17.46
N LEU A 9 -18.46 38.17 17.43
CA LEU A 9 -18.07 37.42 18.62
C LEU A 9 -17.32 38.26 19.64
N GLU A 10 -16.45 39.18 19.19
CA GLU A 10 -15.73 40.08 20.09
C GLU A 10 -16.68 41.00 20.84
N ASN A 11 -17.70 41.50 20.14
CA ASN A 11 -18.67 42.41 20.74
C ASN A 11 -19.63 41.76 21.76
N VAL A 12 -19.89 40.46 21.64
CA VAL A 12 -20.83 39.74 22.51
C VAL A 12 -20.15 38.73 23.43
N TRP A 13 -18.81 38.70 23.46
CA TRP A 13 -18.06 37.67 24.14
C TRP A 13 -18.40 37.58 25.63
N ASP A 14 -18.31 38.67 26.35
CA ASP A 14 -18.56 38.72 27.80
C ASP A 14 -20.00 38.33 28.19
N TRP A 15 -20.90 38.48 27.24
CA TRP A 15 -22.30 38.09 27.43
C TRP A 15 -22.52 36.61 27.12
N ILE A 16 -21.98 36.13 25.97
CA ILE A 16 -22.26 34.78 25.48
C ILE A 16 -21.58 33.70 26.33
N VAL A 17 -20.41 34.00 26.93
CA VAL A 17 -19.69 33.05 27.79
C VAL A 17 -20.36 32.79 29.12
N GLN A 18 -21.36 33.59 29.50
CA GLN A 18 -22.12 33.40 30.75
C GLN A 18 -23.09 32.22 30.67
N PHE A 19 -23.43 31.77 29.47
CA PHE A 19 -24.37 30.68 29.25
C PHE A 19 -23.66 29.34 29.26
N LYS A 20 -24.28 28.34 29.89
CA LYS A 20 -23.76 26.97 29.91
C LYS A 20 -23.86 26.30 28.52
N GLU A 21 -24.98 26.54 27.84
CA GLU A 21 -25.31 25.98 26.53
C GLU A 21 -25.78 27.10 25.59
N ILE A 22 -25.43 26.92 24.30
CA ILE A 22 -25.81 27.84 23.23
C ILE A 22 -26.41 27.01 22.11
N VAL A 23 -27.61 27.35 21.68
CA VAL A 23 -28.26 26.72 20.53
C VAL A 23 -28.08 27.61 19.30
N VAL A 24 -27.48 27.07 18.25
CA VAL A 24 -27.29 27.74 16.98
C VAL A 24 -28.43 27.37 16.05
N PHE A 25 -29.19 28.38 15.64
CA PHE A 25 -30.25 28.29 14.64
C PHE A 25 -29.86 29.26 13.49
N GLY A 26 -28.76 28.97 12.81
CA GLY A 26 -28.27 29.79 11.71
C GLY A 26 -28.92 29.43 10.38
N ASP A 27 -28.63 30.22 9.33
CA ASP A 27 -29.10 29.91 7.98
C ASP A 27 -28.54 28.58 7.49
N CYS A 28 -29.41 27.74 6.93
CA CYS A 28 -29.05 26.49 6.31
C CYS A 28 -28.76 26.68 4.83
N GLU A 29 -27.50 26.62 4.44
CA GLU A 29 -27.06 26.74 3.03
C GLU A 29 -26.34 25.44 2.60
N HIS A 30 -26.84 24.81 1.53
CA HIS A 30 -26.28 23.55 0.99
C HIS A 30 -26.08 22.44 2.05
N GLY A 31 -27.03 22.34 3.00
CA GLY A 31 -26.97 21.34 4.06
C GLY A 31 -25.95 21.64 5.18
N LYS A 32 -25.52 22.91 5.31
CA LYS A 32 -24.63 23.38 6.39
C LYS A 32 -25.25 24.60 7.09
N ILE A 33 -25.14 24.58 8.41
CA ILE A 33 -25.56 25.71 9.23
C ILE A 33 -24.43 26.74 9.26
N THR A 34 -24.72 27.95 8.84
CA THR A 34 -23.74 29.04 8.82
C THR A 34 -23.29 29.39 10.24
N LEU A 35 -22.02 29.77 10.41
CA LEU A 35 -21.37 30.11 11.67
C LEU A 35 -21.14 28.95 12.66
N LEU A 36 -21.77 27.78 12.51
CA LEU A 36 -21.70 26.70 13.48
C LEU A 36 -20.26 26.28 13.77
N ASP A 37 -19.46 25.97 12.74
CA ASP A 37 -18.05 25.58 12.89
C ASP A 37 -17.21 26.65 13.60
N THR A 38 -17.51 27.93 13.34
CA THR A 38 -16.79 29.04 13.95
C THR A 38 -17.11 29.17 15.42
N LEU A 39 -18.39 29.02 15.79
CA LEU A 39 -18.84 29.08 17.15
C LEU A 39 -18.33 27.90 17.98
N GLN A 40 -18.41 26.68 17.44
CA GLN A 40 -17.90 25.47 18.09
C GLN A 40 -16.39 25.53 18.39
N ARG A 41 -15.60 26.14 17.50
CA ARG A 41 -14.13 26.24 17.69
C ARG A 41 -13.71 27.31 18.68
N ARG A 42 -14.53 28.33 18.88
CA ARG A 42 -14.15 29.51 19.65
C ARG A 42 -14.78 29.61 21.01
N LEU A 43 -16.03 29.14 21.12
CA LEU A 43 -16.76 29.27 22.37
C LEU A 43 -16.39 28.15 23.35
N PRO A 44 -16.16 28.47 24.64
CA PRO A 44 -15.93 27.47 25.68
C PRO A 44 -17.23 26.75 26.10
N ASN A 45 -18.36 27.23 25.62
CA ASN A 45 -19.70 26.75 25.96
C ASN A 45 -20.02 25.45 25.20
N VAL A 46 -21.01 24.71 25.65
CA VAL A 46 -21.62 23.63 24.86
C VAL A 46 -22.44 24.24 23.73
N VAL A 47 -21.98 24.07 22.50
CA VAL A 47 -22.67 24.59 21.31
C VAL A 47 -23.50 23.47 20.70
N LYS A 48 -24.83 23.62 20.78
CA LYS A 48 -25.83 22.78 20.12
C LYS A 48 -26.27 23.40 18.79
N ALA A 49 -26.69 22.60 17.85
CA ALA A 49 -27.29 23.06 16.60
C ALA A 49 -28.66 22.43 16.41
N VAL A 50 -29.56 23.16 15.81
CA VAL A 50 -30.86 22.64 15.35
C VAL A 50 -30.59 21.56 14.29
N ARG A 51 -31.27 20.42 14.36
CA ARG A 51 -31.11 19.31 13.44
C ARG A 51 -31.63 19.69 12.05
N MET A 52 -31.01 19.14 10.98
CA MET A 52 -31.41 19.44 9.61
C MET A 52 -32.86 19.09 9.30
N GLU A 53 -33.39 18.03 9.91
CA GLU A 53 -34.77 17.62 9.77
C GLU A 53 -35.77 18.64 10.36
N ASP A 54 -35.37 19.35 11.40
CA ASP A 54 -36.20 20.37 12.07
C ASP A 54 -36.22 21.71 11.31
N TYR A 55 -35.41 21.86 10.22
CA TYR A 55 -35.53 22.98 9.29
C TYR A 55 -36.74 22.82 8.34
N LEU A 56 -37.34 21.62 8.25
CA LEU A 56 -38.55 21.34 7.46
C LEU A 56 -38.45 21.76 5.98
N GLY A 57 -37.22 21.82 5.46
CA GLY A 57 -36.94 22.27 4.10
C GLY A 57 -36.79 23.77 3.91
N GLU A 58 -36.92 24.56 4.96
CA GLU A 58 -36.75 26.01 4.96
C GLU A 58 -35.29 26.41 5.21
N LYS A 59 -34.95 27.67 4.88
CA LYS A 59 -33.58 28.16 4.96
C LYS A 59 -33.20 28.61 6.38
N ASP A 60 -34.13 29.25 7.07
CA ASP A 60 -33.86 29.88 8.35
C ASP A 60 -35.09 29.80 9.33
N ALA A 61 -34.85 30.21 10.56
CA ALA A 61 -35.85 30.20 11.59
C ALA A 61 -37.08 31.13 11.30
N ASN A 62 -36.88 32.22 10.53
CA ASN A 62 -37.96 33.12 10.18
C ASN A 62 -38.91 32.50 9.16
N ASP A 63 -38.37 31.79 8.15
CA ASP A 63 -39.17 31.10 7.16
C ASP A 63 -39.97 29.96 7.81
N ILE A 64 -39.35 29.22 8.75
CA ILE A 64 -40.04 28.19 9.55
C ILE A 64 -41.15 28.82 10.36
N PHE A 65 -40.89 29.92 11.05
CA PHE A 65 -41.91 30.62 11.86
C PHE A 65 -43.10 31.07 11.02
N ARG A 66 -42.85 31.64 9.86
CA ARG A 66 -43.91 32.10 8.92
C ARG A 66 -44.78 30.96 8.43
N ARG A 67 -44.21 29.82 8.15
CA ARG A 67 -44.90 28.70 7.52
C ARG A 67 -45.52 27.74 8.51
N TYR A 68 -44.85 27.45 9.61
CA TYR A 68 -45.20 26.41 10.55
C TYR A 68 -45.52 26.95 11.95
N GLY A 69 -45.30 28.22 12.21
CA GLY A 69 -45.65 28.89 13.46
C GLY A 69 -44.66 28.67 14.60
N LYS A 70 -45.01 29.25 15.77
CA LYS A 70 -44.14 29.29 16.95
C LYS A 70 -43.74 27.91 17.49
N GLN A 71 -44.68 26.94 17.41
CA GLN A 71 -44.42 25.64 17.99
C GLN A 71 -43.29 24.89 17.27
N ALA A 72 -43.16 25.05 15.93
CA ALA A 72 -42.10 24.46 15.19
C ALA A 72 -40.70 24.95 15.61
N ILE A 73 -40.58 26.25 15.92
CA ILE A 73 -39.33 26.85 16.44
C ILE A 73 -38.97 26.26 17.82
N ILE A 74 -39.98 26.18 18.73
CA ILE A 74 -39.75 25.62 20.05
C ILE A 74 -39.27 24.18 19.97
N THR A 75 -39.93 23.35 19.15
CA THR A 75 -39.56 21.95 18.95
C THR A 75 -38.16 21.84 18.35
N ALA A 76 -37.81 22.66 17.36
CA ALA A 76 -36.48 22.66 16.77
C ALA A 76 -35.36 23.02 17.77
N VAL A 77 -35.62 23.94 18.66
CA VAL A 77 -34.66 24.32 19.72
C VAL A 77 -34.56 23.23 20.81
N GLU A 78 -35.67 22.62 21.19
CA GLU A 78 -35.70 21.51 22.16
C GLU A 78 -34.98 20.27 21.64
N ASN A 79 -35.08 20.00 20.34
CA ASN A 79 -34.40 18.88 19.66
C ASN A 79 -32.93 19.16 19.34
N ALA A 80 -32.44 20.38 19.58
CA ALA A 80 -31.07 20.74 19.23
C ALA A 80 -30.06 19.85 19.96
N GLU A 81 -29.08 19.36 19.20
CA GLU A 81 -28.06 18.44 19.69
C GLU A 81 -26.65 18.98 19.45
N VAL A 82 -25.68 18.42 20.17
CA VAL A 82 -24.26 18.72 19.91
C VAL A 82 -23.86 18.08 18.61
N PRO A 83 -23.53 18.86 17.56
CA PRO A 83 -23.14 18.30 16.28
C PRO A 83 -21.86 17.47 16.42
N PRO A 84 -21.74 16.35 15.69
CA PRO A 84 -20.54 15.55 15.72
C PRO A 84 -19.37 16.34 15.13
N VAL A 85 -18.20 16.23 15.73
CA VAL A 85 -16.96 16.75 15.16
C VAL A 85 -16.61 15.90 13.93
N SER A 86 -16.45 16.52 12.76
CA SER A 86 -16.34 15.84 11.47
C SER A 86 -15.25 14.75 11.37
N ASN A 87 -14.20 14.87 12.20
CA ASN A 87 -13.08 13.91 12.21
C ASN A 87 -13.09 12.98 13.43
N VAL A 88 -14.19 12.96 14.20
CA VAL A 88 -14.33 12.14 15.42
C VAL A 88 -15.53 11.21 15.26
N LYS A 89 -15.30 9.91 15.45
CA LYS A 89 -16.35 8.88 15.51
C LYS A 89 -16.45 8.36 16.93
N ARG A 90 -17.65 8.01 17.36
CA ARG A 90 -17.80 7.23 18.59
C ARG A 90 -17.17 5.86 18.39
N LEU A 91 -16.41 5.38 19.36
CA LEU A 91 -15.77 4.06 19.24
C LEU A 91 -16.81 2.93 19.10
N SER A 92 -17.99 3.08 19.69
CA SER A 92 -19.12 2.17 19.54
C SER A 92 -19.67 2.07 18.12
N ASP A 93 -19.50 3.15 17.32
CA ASP A 93 -20.00 3.22 15.95
C ASP A 93 -18.97 2.66 14.94
N VAL A 94 -17.79 2.28 15.43
CA VAL A 94 -16.76 1.64 14.63
C VAL A 94 -17.07 0.15 14.53
N GLU A 95 -17.24 -0.34 13.32
CA GLU A 95 -17.50 -1.75 13.05
C GLU A 95 -16.37 -2.63 13.60
N SER A 96 -16.73 -3.66 14.35
CA SER A 96 -15.79 -4.67 14.82
C SER A 96 -15.55 -5.69 13.70
N VAL A 97 -14.31 -5.74 13.22
CA VAL A 97 -13.92 -6.65 12.13
C VAL A 97 -12.94 -7.68 12.65
N ASP A 98 -13.16 -8.94 12.30
CA ASP A 98 -12.15 -9.98 12.51
C ASP A 98 -10.98 -9.75 11.55
N ILE A 99 -9.81 -9.42 12.12
CA ILE A 99 -8.60 -9.16 11.34
C ILE A 99 -8.16 -10.37 10.50
N TYR A 100 -8.51 -11.58 10.91
CA TYR A 100 -8.16 -12.81 10.17
C TYR A 100 -9.08 -13.06 8.97
N SER A 101 -10.21 -12.39 8.88
CA SER A 101 -11.10 -12.42 7.71
C SER A 101 -10.77 -11.36 6.66
N LEU A 102 -9.91 -10.37 6.99
CA LEU A 102 -9.57 -9.30 6.07
C LEU A 102 -8.86 -9.82 4.81
N PRO A 103 -9.16 -9.26 3.64
CA PRO A 103 -8.50 -9.60 2.40
C PRO A 103 -7.00 -9.23 2.46
N ARG A 104 -6.16 -10.10 1.89
CA ARG A 104 -4.72 -9.99 1.96
C ARG A 104 -4.05 -10.72 0.81
N ILE A 105 -2.79 -10.44 0.59
CA ILE A 105 -1.94 -11.13 -0.37
C ILE A 105 -0.95 -12.00 0.41
N PHE A 106 -0.88 -13.28 0.10
CA PHE A 106 0.11 -14.17 0.70
C PHE A 106 1.43 -14.09 -0.05
N SER A 107 2.53 -14.21 0.70
CA SER A 107 3.89 -14.12 0.14
C SER A 107 4.29 -15.34 -0.68
N GLY A 108 3.57 -16.44 -0.56
CA GLY A 108 3.97 -17.74 -1.11
C GLY A 108 5.07 -18.44 -0.30
N ILE A 109 5.50 -17.84 0.81
CA ILE A 109 6.46 -18.42 1.78
C ILE A 109 5.71 -18.72 3.06
N PRO A 110 5.36 -20.00 3.32
CA PRO A 110 4.47 -20.36 4.43
C PRO A 110 4.98 -19.93 5.80
N GLU A 111 6.29 -19.94 6.01
CA GLU A 111 6.92 -19.53 7.27
C GLU A 111 6.75 -18.03 7.50
N LEU A 112 6.93 -17.21 6.46
CA LEU A 112 6.68 -15.77 6.52
C LEU A 112 5.19 -15.50 6.77
N ASP A 113 4.31 -16.13 5.99
CA ASP A 113 2.86 -15.93 6.10
C ASP A 113 2.32 -16.34 7.48
N ARG A 114 2.92 -17.36 8.14
CA ARG A 114 2.59 -17.75 9.51
C ARG A 114 2.93 -16.64 10.53
N ILE A 115 4.00 -15.88 10.28
CA ILE A 115 4.42 -14.77 11.16
C ILE A 115 3.59 -13.54 10.92
N ILE A 116 3.48 -13.09 9.65
CA ILE A 116 2.83 -11.82 9.32
C ILE A 116 1.32 -11.94 9.10
N GLY A 117 0.81 -13.13 8.82
CA GLY A 117 -0.58 -13.36 8.43
C GLY A 117 -0.88 -13.06 6.96
N GLY A 118 0.13 -12.73 6.15
CA GLY A 118 0.02 -12.17 4.81
C GLY A 118 0.12 -10.64 4.81
N PHE A 119 0.11 -10.04 3.62
CA PHE A 119 0.13 -8.59 3.41
C PHE A 119 -1.31 -8.08 3.29
N TYR A 120 -1.80 -7.41 4.32
CA TYR A 120 -3.17 -6.88 4.34
C TYR A 120 -3.29 -5.61 3.52
N PHE A 121 -4.44 -5.41 2.90
CA PHE A 121 -4.71 -4.16 2.19
C PHE A 121 -4.65 -2.95 3.14
N GLY A 122 -4.20 -1.83 2.61
CA GLY A 122 -3.93 -0.62 3.38
C GLY A 122 -2.56 -0.59 4.07
N GLN A 123 -1.69 -1.60 3.85
CA GLN A 123 -0.36 -1.66 4.46
C GLN A 123 0.75 -1.15 3.54
N VAL A 124 1.76 -0.55 4.17
CA VAL A 124 3.08 -0.30 3.57
C VAL A 124 4.08 -1.25 4.22
N ILE A 125 4.72 -2.07 3.38
CA ILE A 125 5.75 -3.03 3.75
C ILE A 125 7.10 -2.44 3.36
N LEU A 126 8.02 -2.36 4.28
CA LEU A 126 9.39 -1.94 4.03
C LEU A 126 10.28 -3.18 3.95
N LEU A 127 10.92 -3.38 2.80
CA LEU A 127 11.92 -4.43 2.58
C LEU A 127 13.30 -3.79 2.57
N THR A 128 14.13 -4.16 3.54
CA THR A 128 15.50 -3.63 3.67
C THR A 128 16.54 -4.75 3.64
N GLY A 129 17.80 -4.38 3.41
CA GLY A 129 18.95 -5.28 3.33
C GLY A 129 20.07 -4.65 2.51
N ARG A 130 21.29 -5.18 2.60
CA ARG A 130 22.45 -4.67 1.88
C ARG A 130 22.26 -4.73 0.36
N ARG A 131 23.01 -3.97 -0.39
CA ARG A 131 23.02 -4.04 -1.85
C ARG A 131 23.49 -5.41 -2.32
N GLY A 132 22.88 -5.92 -3.40
CA GLY A 132 23.24 -7.20 -3.98
C GLY A 132 22.71 -8.46 -3.26
N GLU A 133 21.98 -8.32 -2.16
CA GLU A 133 21.46 -9.48 -1.39
C GLU A 133 20.22 -10.16 -2.00
N GLY A 134 19.63 -9.62 -3.08
CA GLY A 134 18.50 -10.27 -3.76
C GLY A 134 17.12 -9.69 -3.45
N LYS A 135 17.04 -8.48 -2.86
CA LYS A 135 15.76 -7.81 -2.54
C LYS A 135 14.85 -7.63 -3.75
N SER A 136 15.40 -7.18 -4.88
CA SER A 136 14.66 -7.00 -6.14
C SER A 136 14.14 -8.33 -6.68
N THR A 137 14.91 -9.41 -6.52
CA THR A 137 14.49 -10.78 -6.88
C THR A 137 13.32 -11.24 -6.00
N PHE A 138 13.42 -11.00 -4.68
CA PHE A 138 12.35 -11.32 -3.74
C PHE A 138 11.08 -10.48 -4.00
N MET A 139 11.23 -9.20 -4.26
CA MET A 139 10.14 -8.31 -4.67
C MET A 139 9.44 -8.82 -5.94
N GLY A 140 10.21 -9.22 -6.96
CA GLY A 140 9.66 -9.79 -8.19
C GLY A 140 8.83 -11.05 -7.93
N GLN A 141 9.29 -11.92 -7.05
CA GLN A 141 8.52 -13.11 -6.67
C GLN A 141 7.24 -12.76 -5.92
N LEU A 142 7.25 -11.78 -5.02
CA LEU A 142 6.03 -11.33 -4.35
C LEU A 142 5.02 -10.72 -5.34
N MET A 143 5.50 -10.05 -6.40
CA MET A 143 4.65 -9.59 -7.49
C MET A 143 4.04 -10.77 -8.26
N ALA A 144 4.83 -11.80 -8.57
CA ALA A 144 4.34 -13.02 -9.21
C ALA A 144 3.27 -13.73 -8.35
N GLU A 145 3.47 -13.78 -7.03
CA GLU A 145 2.49 -14.33 -6.08
C GLU A 145 1.18 -13.52 -6.05
N ALA A 146 1.27 -12.19 -6.09
CA ALA A 146 0.08 -11.33 -6.15
C ALA A 146 -0.72 -11.57 -7.44
N LEU A 147 -0.03 -11.67 -8.58
CA LEU A 147 -0.66 -11.98 -9.88
C LEU A 147 -1.34 -13.35 -9.89
N ASP A 148 -0.72 -14.38 -9.28
CA ASP A 148 -1.27 -15.73 -9.18
C ASP A 148 -2.53 -15.79 -8.29
N GLN A 149 -2.62 -14.93 -7.29
CA GLN A 149 -3.79 -14.78 -6.44
C GLN A 149 -4.90 -13.91 -7.09
N GLY A 150 -4.72 -13.50 -8.36
CA GLY A 150 -5.71 -12.76 -9.14
C GLY A 150 -5.65 -11.23 -8.97
N TYR A 151 -4.67 -10.70 -8.28
CA TYR A 151 -4.51 -9.26 -8.09
C TYR A 151 -3.66 -8.62 -9.19
N SER A 152 -4.05 -7.43 -9.64
CA SER A 152 -3.21 -6.63 -10.53
C SER A 152 -2.08 -5.97 -9.75
N ALA A 153 -0.90 -5.88 -10.38
CA ALA A 153 0.29 -5.33 -9.77
C ALA A 153 0.98 -4.27 -10.63
N LEU A 154 1.57 -3.28 -9.98
CA LEU A 154 2.43 -2.25 -10.58
C LEU A 154 3.82 -2.32 -9.95
N ALA A 155 4.86 -2.30 -10.78
CA ALA A 155 6.23 -2.15 -10.32
C ALA A 155 6.84 -0.82 -10.79
N TYR A 156 7.60 -0.17 -9.93
CA TYR A 156 8.59 0.83 -10.24
C TYR A 156 9.97 0.24 -10.00
N SER A 157 10.80 0.21 -11.04
CA SER A 157 12.20 -0.24 -10.96
C SER A 157 13.12 0.91 -11.37
N GLY A 158 13.80 1.51 -10.43
CA GLY A 158 14.74 2.61 -10.69
C GLY A 158 16.16 2.15 -11.02
N GLU A 159 16.45 0.85 -10.89
CA GLU A 159 17.82 0.31 -11.09
C GLU A 159 17.90 -0.66 -12.28
N LEU A 160 16.84 -1.38 -12.61
CA LEU A 160 16.83 -2.38 -13.67
C LEU A 160 16.17 -1.87 -14.95
N PRO A 161 16.75 -2.10 -16.13
CA PRO A 161 16.07 -1.87 -17.40
C PRO A 161 14.81 -2.75 -17.51
N ASP A 162 13.80 -2.25 -18.21
CA ASP A 162 12.47 -2.87 -18.35
C ASP A 162 12.54 -4.32 -18.84
N TYR A 163 13.34 -4.57 -19.88
CA TYR A 163 13.53 -5.91 -20.45
C TYR A 163 14.17 -6.88 -19.45
N HIS A 164 15.03 -6.39 -18.54
CA HIS A 164 15.68 -7.19 -17.52
C HIS A 164 14.71 -7.53 -16.40
N PHE A 165 13.93 -6.54 -15.94
CA PHE A 165 12.86 -6.73 -14.96
C PHE A 165 11.85 -7.75 -15.46
N ARG A 166 11.32 -7.59 -16.69
CA ARG A 166 10.40 -8.54 -17.32
C ARG A 166 10.99 -9.95 -17.39
N ARG A 167 12.22 -10.09 -17.90
CA ARG A 167 12.88 -11.39 -17.98
C ARG A 167 12.96 -12.10 -16.64
N TRP A 168 13.20 -11.34 -15.55
CA TRP A 168 13.29 -11.92 -14.21
C TRP A 168 11.93 -12.46 -13.74
N ILE A 169 10.89 -11.68 -13.89
CA ILE A 169 9.50 -12.10 -13.58
C ILE A 169 9.10 -13.31 -14.41
N ASP A 170 9.38 -13.31 -15.71
CA ASP A 170 9.04 -14.40 -16.62
C ASP A 170 9.75 -15.72 -16.21
N LEU A 171 11.03 -15.67 -15.81
CA LEU A 171 11.74 -16.84 -15.27
C LEU A 171 11.13 -17.36 -13.96
N GLN A 172 10.74 -16.47 -13.06
CA GLN A 172 10.08 -16.83 -11.80
C GLN A 172 8.72 -17.49 -12.04
N LEU A 173 7.94 -16.95 -12.97
CA LEU A 173 6.64 -17.51 -13.36
C LEU A 173 6.77 -18.84 -14.09
N ALA A 174 7.75 -18.98 -15.00
CA ALA A 174 7.96 -20.20 -15.78
C ALA A 174 8.26 -21.41 -14.88
N GLY A 175 9.11 -21.22 -13.90
CA GLY A 175 9.63 -22.33 -13.10
C GLY A 175 10.64 -23.22 -13.84
N PRO A 176 11.28 -24.15 -13.15
CA PRO A 176 12.45 -24.89 -13.66
C PRO A 176 12.17 -25.76 -14.88
N ASP A 177 10.93 -26.25 -15.06
CA ASP A 177 10.59 -27.18 -16.15
C ASP A 177 10.44 -26.49 -17.51
N HIS A 178 10.26 -25.17 -17.52
CA HIS A 178 10.09 -24.35 -18.71
C HIS A 178 11.30 -23.47 -19.00
N ILE A 179 12.45 -23.80 -18.44
CA ILE A 179 13.71 -23.07 -18.60
C ILE A 179 14.77 -23.97 -19.20
N VAL A 180 15.35 -23.50 -20.28
CA VAL A 180 16.45 -24.15 -20.99
C VAL A 180 17.78 -23.63 -20.46
N GLU A 181 18.68 -24.54 -20.17
CA GLU A 181 20.07 -24.24 -19.86
C GLU A 181 20.91 -24.27 -21.13
N SER A 182 21.73 -23.27 -21.34
CA SER A 182 22.76 -23.20 -22.37
C SER A 182 24.06 -22.73 -21.73
N ARG A 183 25.16 -22.71 -22.51
CA ARG A 183 26.45 -22.20 -22.05
C ARG A 183 26.84 -20.96 -22.83
N ASN A 184 27.38 -19.96 -22.11
CA ASN A 184 27.95 -18.78 -22.76
C ASN A 184 29.35 -19.05 -23.29
N MET A 185 29.98 -18.03 -23.89
CA MET A 185 31.34 -18.12 -24.44
C MET A 185 32.44 -18.42 -23.40
N PHE A 186 32.13 -18.33 -22.11
CA PHE A 186 33.04 -18.64 -21.00
C PHE A 186 32.74 -20.01 -20.37
N ASP A 187 31.91 -20.83 -21.02
CA ASP A 187 31.43 -22.12 -20.50
C ASP A 187 30.61 -22.07 -19.20
N GLU A 188 30.02 -20.90 -18.90
CA GLU A 188 29.15 -20.71 -17.77
C GLU A 188 27.67 -20.97 -18.10
N PRO A 189 26.89 -21.55 -17.17
CA PRO A 189 25.47 -21.83 -17.42
C PRO A 189 24.65 -20.54 -17.55
N VAL A 190 23.88 -20.45 -18.62
CA VAL A 190 22.93 -19.37 -18.89
C VAL A 190 21.55 -19.95 -19.04
N TYR A 191 20.59 -19.31 -18.42
CA TYR A 191 19.21 -19.76 -18.35
C TYR A 191 18.29 -18.85 -19.17
N SER A 192 17.44 -19.46 -19.99
CA SER A 192 16.45 -18.78 -20.82
C SER A 192 15.13 -19.54 -20.80
N LEU A 193 14.04 -18.84 -21.11
CA LEU A 193 12.74 -19.50 -21.27
C LEU A 193 12.76 -20.47 -22.46
N ALA A 194 12.04 -21.56 -22.34
CA ALA A 194 11.75 -22.43 -23.45
C ALA A 194 10.96 -21.65 -24.55
N PRO A 195 11.10 -22.02 -25.85
CA PRO A 195 10.40 -21.34 -26.93
C PRO A 195 8.90 -21.18 -26.69
N GLY A 196 8.34 -20.01 -26.96
CA GLY A 196 6.92 -19.69 -26.80
C GLY A 196 6.46 -19.41 -25.34
N MET A 197 7.32 -19.63 -24.33
CA MET A 197 6.90 -19.46 -22.94
C MET A 197 6.74 -17.98 -22.54
N SER A 198 7.59 -17.09 -23.04
CA SER A 198 7.48 -15.65 -22.76
C SER A 198 6.16 -15.07 -23.28
N GLU A 199 5.70 -15.52 -24.45
CA GLU A 199 4.42 -15.09 -25.03
C GLU A 199 3.25 -15.59 -24.19
N ARG A 200 3.23 -16.87 -23.81
CA ARG A 200 2.18 -17.46 -22.98
C ARG A 200 2.08 -16.82 -21.60
N ILE A 201 3.20 -16.63 -20.94
CA ILE A 201 3.28 -15.97 -19.66
C ILE A 201 2.83 -14.50 -19.81
N GLY A 202 3.29 -13.81 -20.87
CA GLY A 202 2.91 -12.44 -21.16
C GLY A 202 1.38 -12.28 -21.38
N LEU A 203 0.75 -13.19 -22.12
CA LEU A 203 -0.71 -13.19 -22.31
C LEU A 203 -1.45 -13.41 -20.99
N TRP A 204 -0.95 -14.28 -20.11
CA TRP A 204 -1.59 -14.55 -18.83
C TRP A 204 -1.63 -13.34 -17.91
N TYR A 205 -0.60 -12.49 -17.88
CA TYR A 205 -0.58 -11.30 -17.05
C TYR A 205 -0.87 -9.98 -17.80
N GLN A 206 -1.22 -10.04 -19.09
CA GLN A 206 -1.29 -8.89 -20.01
C GLN A 206 -2.02 -7.67 -19.40
N ASP A 207 -3.17 -7.86 -18.79
CA ASP A 207 -4.00 -6.76 -18.24
C ASP A 207 -3.90 -6.65 -16.72
N ARG A 208 -2.87 -7.24 -16.10
CA ARG A 208 -2.71 -7.31 -14.65
C ARG A 208 -1.32 -6.92 -14.15
N ALA A 209 -0.30 -7.00 -14.98
CA ALA A 209 1.07 -6.63 -14.62
C ALA A 209 1.49 -5.36 -15.35
N TYR A 210 1.88 -4.34 -14.59
CA TYR A 210 2.26 -3.03 -15.10
C TYR A 210 3.66 -2.67 -14.60
N LEU A 211 4.44 -2.00 -15.44
CA LEU A 211 5.75 -1.46 -15.10
C LEU A 211 5.74 0.05 -15.36
N TYR A 212 6.26 0.82 -14.41
CA TYR A 212 6.45 2.26 -14.61
C TYR A 212 7.54 2.49 -15.66
N ASP A 213 7.24 3.28 -16.67
CA ASP A 213 8.18 3.63 -17.72
C ASP A 213 9.04 4.82 -17.31
N ASN A 214 10.31 4.56 -16.96
CA ASN A 214 11.28 5.59 -16.60
C ASN A 214 11.77 6.39 -17.82
N ASN A 215 11.43 5.98 -19.04
CA ASN A 215 11.88 6.60 -20.29
C ASN A 215 10.75 7.37 -21.00
N ALA A 216 9.56 7.40 -20.41
CA ALA A 216 8.45 8.16 -20.97
C ALA A 216 8.81 9.64 -21.04
N VAL A 217 8.92 10.16 -22.27
CA VAL A 217 9.17 11.58 -22.54
C VAL A 217 7.84 12.19 -22.95
N ASP A 218 7.10 12.72 -21.99
CA ASP A 218 5.92 13.51 -22.30
C ASP A 218 6.24 15.00 -22.33
N GLY A 219 5.79 15.66 -23.36
CA GLY A 219 6.02 17.09 -23.58
C GLY A 219 5.19 18.03 -22.71
N GLU A 220 4.44 17.50 -21.74
CA GLU A 220 3.64 18.20 -20.74
C GLU A 220 4.01 17.67 -19.34
N GLU A 221 3.76 18.44 -18.29
CA GLU A 221 4.19 18.20 -16.90
C GLU A 221 4.18 16.71 -16.52
N LEU A 222 5.37 16.16 -16.24
CA LEU A 222 5.52 14.78 -15.78
C LEU A 222 4.77 14.62 -14.45
N GLU A 223 3.80 13.71 -14.44
CA GLU A 223 3.16 13.31 -13.19
C GLU A 223 4.17 12.71 -12.22
N SER A 224 4.10 13.08 -10.96
CA SER A 224 4.92 12.44 -9.95
C SER A 224 4.59 10.95 -9.84
N LEU A 225 5.57 10.11 -9.47
CA LEU A 225 5.36 8.68 -9.26
C LEU A 225 4.11 8.37 -8.42
N THR A 226 3.85 9.19 -7.38
CA THR A 226 2.68 8.99 -6.52
C THR A 226 1.35 9.28 -7.21
N GLU A 227 1.31 10.22 -8.13
CA GLU A 227 0.13 10.52 -8.96
C GLU A 227 -0.10 9.41 -9.98
N THR A 228 0.96 8.96 -10.66
CA THR A 228 0.91 7.81 -11.57
C THR A 228 0.43 6.55 -10.85
N ILE A 229 0.89 6.28 -9.63
CA ILE A 229 0.38 5.17 -8.80
C ILE A 229 -1.13 5.31 -8.57
N GLU A 230 -1.62 6.49 -8.13
CA GLU A 230 -3.05 6.70 -7.90
C GLU A 230 -3.88 6.57 -9.20
N HIS A 231 -3.37 7.06 -10.34
CA HIS A 231 -4.00 6.89 -11.64
C HIS A 231 -4.08 5.41 -12.04
N THR A 232 -2.98 4.68 -11.89
CA THR A 232 -2.90 3.25 -12.22
C THR A 232 -3.84 2.41 -11.35
N ILE A 233 -3.94 2.72 -10.06
CA ILE A 233 -4.90 2.09 -9.15
C ILE A 233 -6.35 2.32 -9.65
N ARG A 234 -6.72 3.56 -9.96
CA ARG A 234 -8.09 3.90 -10.38
C ARG A 234 -8.43 3.31 -11.73
N ARG A 235 -7.50 3.28 -12.67
CA ARG A 235 -7.73 2.85 -14.05
C ARG A 235 -7.70 1.34 -14.23
N TYR A 236 -6.76 0.68 -13.55
CA TYR A 236 -6.49 -0.75 -13.77
C TYR A 236 -6.77 -1.63 -12.55
N GLY A 237 -7.25 -1.05 -11.46
CA GLY A 237 -7.59 -1.81 -10.25
C GLY A 237 -6.39 -2.47 -9.58
N VAL A 238 -5.21 -1.85 -9.70
CA VAL A 238 -3.98 -2.38 -9.08
C VAL A 238 -4.15 -2.50 -7.56
N LYS A 239 -3.73 -3.65 -7.02
CA LYS A 239 -3.81 -3.97 -5.59
C LYS A 239 -2.45 -4.19 -4.93
N PHE A 240 -1.41 -4.47 -5.71
CA PHE A 240 -0.05 -4.65 -5.21
C PHE A 240 0.92 -3.73 -5.95
N ILE A 241 1.60 -2.87 -5.22
CA ILE A 241 2.56 -1.91 -5.77
C ILE A 241 3.94 -2.19 -5.21
N CYS A 242 4.93 -2.36 -6.10
CA CYS A 242 6.33 -2.57 -5.78
C CYS A 242 7.14 -1.33 -6.16
N ILE A 243 7.97 -0.83 -5.24
CA ILE A 243 8.84 0.33 -5.48
C ILE A 243 10.28 -0.06 -5.15
N ASP A 244 11.13 -0.19 -6.16
CA ASP A 244 12.55 -0.49 -6.04
C ASP A 244 13.40 0.61 -6.69
N ASN A 245 14.00 1.52 -5.95
CA ASN A 245 13.99 1.65 -4.50
C ASN A 245 13.54 3.06 -4.06
N LEU A 246 13.46 3.27 -2.76
CA LEU A 246 13.07 4.55 -2.16
C LEU A 246 13.89 5.74 -2.69
N MET A 247 15.20 5.56 -2.90
CA MET A 247 16.09 6.65 -3.31
C MET A 247 15.86 7.09 -4.76
N THR A 248 15.65 6.14 -5.66
CA THR A 248 15.38 6.41 -7.09
C THR A 248 13.96 6.89 -7.33
N ALA A 249 13.02 6.47 -6.47
CA ALA A 249 11.61 6.87 -6.55
C ALA A 249 11.35 8.33 -6.11
N MET A 250 12.33 8.94 -5.48
CA MET A 250 12.25 10.32 -5.03
C MET A 250 13.13 11.21 -5.91
N ASP A 251 12.50 12.08 -6.67
CA ASP A 251 13.18 13.12 -7.43
C ASP A 251 13.64 14.25 -6.47
N VAL A 252 14.78 14.07 -5.84
CA VAL A 252 15.29 15.04 -4.85
C VAL A 252 16.64 15.60 -5.27
N GLU A 253 16.61 16.80 -5.82
CA GLU A 253 17.81 17.58 -6.13
C GLU A 253 18.53 18.16 -4.91
N VAL A 254 17.90 18.16 -3.71
CA VAL A 254 18.38 18.88 -2.53
C VAL A 254 18.86 17.93 -1.43
N LYS A 255 20.17 17.92 -1.16
CA LYS A 255 20.80 17.03 -0.16
C LYS A 255 20.47 17.34 1.30
N GLU A 256 20.09 18.56 1.65
CA GLU A 256 19.93 18.98 3.05
C GLU A 256 18.62 18.49 3.71
N ASP A 257 17.56 18.20 2.92
CA ASP A 257 16.25 17.76 3.41
C ASP A 257 15.87 16.31 3.03
N LEU A 258 16.85 15.49 2.61
CA LEU A 258 16.61 14.13 2.13
C LEU A 258 15.77 13.28 3.11
N TYR A 259 16.04 13.35 4.40
CA TYR A 259 15.31 12.59 5.41
C TYR A 259 13.85 13.03 5.56
N ARG A 260 13.60 14.33 5.48
CA ARG A 260 12.24 14.87 5.50
C ARG A 260 11.47 14.47 4.26
N ALA A 261 12.10 14.54 3.09
CA ALA A 261 11.53 14.13 1.84
C ALA A 261 11.18 12.63 1.85
N GLN A 262 12.08 11.77 2.33
CA GLN A 262 11.82 10.33 2.49
C GLN A 262 10.63 10.07 3.43
N SER A 263 10.61 10.74 4.58
CA SER A 263 9.50 10.62 5.55
C SER A 263 8.17 11.09 4.96
N ALA A 264 8.17 12.20 4.21
CA ALA A 264 6.98 12.73 3.53
C ALA A 264 6.49 11.78 2.44
N PHE A 265 7.39 11.22 1.64
CA PHE A 265 7.08 10.26 0.59
C PHE A 265 6.42 9.00 1.17
N VAL A 266 7.04 8.38 2.20
CA VAL A 266 6.46 7.19 2.85
C VAL A 266 5.11 7.51 3.51
N LYS A 267 4.93 8.73 4.07
CA LYS A 267 3.64 9.19 4.57
C LYS A 267 2.59 9.24 3.45
N LYS A 268 2.95 9.76 2.27
CA LYS A 268 2.06 9.82 1.10
C LYS A 268 1.70 8.42 0.62
N LEU A 269 2.68 7.50 0.52
CA LEU A 269 2.44 6.10 0.19
C LEU A 269 1.47 5.44 1.19
N LYS A 270 1.63 5.69 2.48
CA LYS A 270 0.71 5.17 3.50
C LYS A 270 -0.72 5.70 3.33
N GLN A 271 -0.86 6.97 2.99
CA GLN A 271 -2.19 7.56 2.71
C GLN A 271 -2.83 6.92 1.47
N ILE A 272 -2.05 6.68 0.41
CA ILE A 272 -2.50 5.98 -0.80
C ILE A 272 -2.93 4.55 -0.45
N ALA A 273 -2.09 3.80 0.28
CA ALA A 273 -2.38 2.43 0.68
C ALA A 273 -3.72 2.31 1.41
N VAL A 274 -3.95 3.17 2.41
CA VAL A 274 -5.19 3.16 3.21
C VAL A 274 -6.40 3.64 2.40
N ARG A 275 -6.24 4.70 1.59
CA ARG A 275 -7.36 5.28 0.82
C ARG A 275 -7.90 4.34 -0.25
N HIS A 276 -7.01 3.58 -0.89
CA HIS A 276 -7.34 2.75 -2.04
C HIS A 276 -7.38 1.26 -1.73
N ASP A 277 -7.17 0.87 -0.48
CA ASP A 277 -7.09 -0.54 -0.08
C ASP A 277 -6.11 -1.33 -0.96
N VAL A 278 -4.84 -0.91 -0.94
CA VAL A 278 -3.76 -1.55 -1.70
C VAL A 278 -2.59 -1.88 -0.79
N VAL A 279 -1.76 -2.83 -1.20
CA VAL A 279 -0.49 -3.15 -0.55
C VAL A 279 0.64 -2.45 -1.29
N ILE A 280 1.51 -1.75 -0.57
CA ILE A 280 2.70 -1.12 -1.14
C ILE A 280 3.94 -1.74 -0.51
N LEU A 281 4.76 -2.39 -1.34
CA LEU A 281 6.08 -2.90 -0.98
C LEU A 281 7.14 -1.88 -1.41
N LEU A 282 7.87 -1.36 -0.45
CA LEU A 282 8.92 -0.37 -0.66
C LEU A 282 10.29 -0.96 -0.31
N VAL A 283 11.20 -0.99 -1.26
CA VAL A 283 12.60 -1.40 -1.04
C VAL A 283 13.41 -0.19 -0.59
N ALA A 284 14.17 -0.36 0.49
CA ALA A 284 15.11 0.65 0.97
C ALA A 284 16.46 0.03 1.37
N HIS A 285 17.52 0.80 1.21
CA HIS A 285 18.86 0.37 1.61
C HIS A 285 19.19 0.87 3.03
N PRO A 286 19.95 0.11 3.84
CA PRO A 286 20.37 0.55 5.17
C PRO A 286 21.40 1.67 5.09
N LYS A 287 21.46 2.52 6.13
CA LYS A 287 22.41 3.65 6.23
C LYS A 287 23.86 3.20 6.41
N LYS A 288 24.09 2.15 7.16
CA LYS A 288 25.43 1.66 7.52
C LYS A 288 25.43 0.13 7.54
N THR A 289 26.57 -0.43 7.21
CA THR A 289 26.84 -1.87 7.25
C THR A 289 27.26 -2.28 8.66
N ARG A 290 26.30 -2.58 9.54
CA ARG A 290 26.56 -3.39 10.73
C ARG A 290 26.30 -4.86 10.41
N GLU A 291 26.91 -5.78 11.15
CA GLU A 291 26.73 -7.22 10.92
C GLU A 291 25.29 -7.68 11.13
N GLN A 292 24.53 -7.02 12.00
CA GLN A 292 23.10 -7.23 12.19
C GLN A 292 22.37 -5.91 12.00
N LEU A 293 21.35 -5.92 11.14
CA LEU A 293 20.48 -4.76 10.89
C LEU A 293 19.37 -4.72 11.93
N GLU A 294 19.29 -3.63 12.68
CA GLU A 294 18.19 -3.33 13.58
C GLU A 294 17.23 -2.32 12.92
N ASN A 295 16.07 -2.09 13.54
CA ASN A 295 15.09 -1.12 13.02
C ASN A 295 15.66 0.28 12.75
N ASP A 296 16.67 0.68 13.54
CA ASP A 296 17.30 2.00 13.45
C ASP A 296 18.40 2.09 12.36
N ASP A 297 18.82 0.96 11.81
CA ASP A 297 19.86 0.90 10.76
C ASP A 297 19.26 1.09 9.34
N VAL A 298 17.94 1.10 9.20
CA VAL A 298 17.26 1.30 7.91
C VAL A 298 17.52 2.73 7.39
N SER A 299 17.81 2.84 6.11
CA SER A 299 18.09 4.11 5.43
C SER A 299 16.98 5.13 5.63
N GLY A 300 17.34 6.35 5.99
CA GLY A 300 16.43 7.45 6.08
C GLY A 300 16.34 8.01 7.50
N SER A 301 15.58 7.50 8.32
CA SER A 301 15.38 7.86 9.72
C SER A 301 14.57 6.77 10.38
N SER A 302 14.57 6.68 11.69
CA SER A 302 13.59 5.91 12.45
C SER A 302 12.14 6.22 12.02
N ASP A 303 11.91 7.39 11.40
CA ASP A 303 10.62 7.81 10.88
C ASP A 303 10.08 6.93 9.75
N ILE A 304 10.93 6.37 8.87
CA ILE A 304 10.49 5.51 7.77
C ILE A 304 9.99 4.17 8.33
N THR A 305 10.77 3.55 9.20
CA THR A 305 10.39 2.30 9.88
C THR A 305 9.17 2.50 10.76
N ASN A 306 9.05 3.67 11.42
CA ASN A 306 7.88 4.02 12.22
C ASN A 306 6.60 4.15 11.38
N ARG A 307 6.68 4.60 10.14
CA ARG A 307 5.52 4.76 9.24
C ARG A 307 5.10 3.46 8.56
N ALA A 308 6.04 2.55 8.28
CA ALA A 308 5.74 1.25 7.72
C ALA A 308 4.92 0.39 8.70
N ASP A 309 4.04 -0.46 8.17
CA ASP A 309 3.24 -1.39 8.96
C ASP A 309 3.98 -2.70 9.22
N VAL A 310 4.74 -3.15 8.24
CA VAL A 310 5.62 -4.32 8.31
C VAL A 310 7.02 -3.90 7.88
N VAL A 311 8.03 -4.35 8.61
CA VAL A 311 9.45 -4.16 8.25
C VAL A 311 10.10 -5.52 8.14
N LEU A 312 10.59 -5.82 6.95
CA LEU A 312 11.29 -7.05 6.60
C LEU A 312 12.76 -6.74 6.34
N THR A 313 13.64 -7.58 6.86
CA THR A 313 15.08 -7.53 6.55
C THR A 313 15.48 -8.77 5.80
N TYR A 314 16.06 -8.57 4.63
CA TYR A 314 16.61 -9.62 3.79
C TYR A 314 18.13 -9.57 3.87
N SER A 315 18.78 -10.66 4.23
CA SER A 315 20.23 -10.74 4.38
C SER A 315 20.77 -12.03 3.78
N SER A 316 21.95 -11.96 3.13
CA SER A 316 22.70 -13.13 2.73
C SER A 316 23.11 -13.95 3.93
N ASN A 317 23.16 -15.27 3.81
CA ASN A 317 23.72 -16.12 4.83
C ASN A 317 25.25 -16.08 4.78
N ALA A 318 25.85 -15.33 5.68
CA ALA A 318 27.31 -15.20 5.76
C ALA A 318 28.03 -16.51 6.17
N ASP A 319 27.30 -17.40 6.86
CA ASP A 319 27.80 -18.67 7.34
C ASP A 319 27.62 -19.81 6.32
N LYS A 320 27.14 -19.50 5.11
CA LYS A 320 26.95 -20.50 4.06
C LYS A 320 28.28 -21.04 3.57
N HIS A 321 28.44 -22.38 3.64
CA HIS A 321 29.53 -23.09 3.02
C HIS A 321 29.15 -23.39 1.56
N GLU A 322 29.96 -22.99 0.61
CA GLU A 322 29.65 -23.15 -0.84
C GLU A 322 29.37 -24.59 -1.24
N ASP A 323 30.00 -25.55 -0.57
CA ASP A 323 29.88 -26.98 -0.84
C ASP A 323 28.75 -27.66 -0.02
N ASN A 324 28.04 -26.93 0.86
CA ASN A 324 26.98 -27.52 1.66
C ASN A 324 25.58 -27.07 1.12
N PRO A 325 24.89 -27.95 0.37
CA PRO A 325 23.54 -27.65 -0.14
C PRO A 325 22.47 -27.53 0.95
N GLU A 326 22.82 -27.89 2.20
CA GLU A 326 21.94 -27.80 3.35
C GLU A 326 21.85 -26.36 3.91
N ASP A 327 22.87 -25.54 3.62
CA ASP A 327 22.91 -24.17 4.10
C ASP A 327 21.98 -23.27 3.26
N CYS A 328 21.14 -22.46 3.91
CA CYS A 328 20.29 -21.51 3.22
C CYS A 328 21.12 -20.42 2.53
N ASP A 329 20.60 -19.86 1.43
CA ASP A 329 21.25 -18.76 0.70
C ASP A 329 21.09 -17.43 1.41
N SER A 330 19.95 -17.22 2.03
CA SER A 330 19.59 -15.97 2.68
C SER A 330 18.61 -16.20 3.84
N LYS A 331 18.48 -15.17 4.66
CA LYS A 331 17.60 -15.15 5.82
C LYS A 331 16.67 -13.95 5.75
N LEU A 332 15.40 -14.15 6.08
CA LEU A 332 14.40 -13.11 6.15
C LEU A 332 13.93 -12.93 7.58
N SER A 333 14.04 -11.72 8.10
CA SER A 333 13.58 -11.37 9.44
C SER A 333 12.40 -10.40 9.37
N VAL A 334 11.42 -10.58 10.23
CA VAL A 334 10.33 -9.65 10.47
C VAL A 334 10.69 -8.81 11.69
N LEU A 335 11.11 -7.56 11.48
CA LEU A 335 11.51 -6.64 12.55
C LEU A 335 10.32 -5.90 13.15
N LYS A 336 9.25 -5.73 12.37
CA LYS A 336 8.03 -5.05 12.79
C LYS A 336 6.82 -5.65 12.09
N ASN A 337 5.73 -5.80 12.83
CA ASN A 337 4.42 -6.12 12.31
C ASN A 337 3.36 -5.43 13.18
N ARG A 338 2.80 -4.34 12.68
CA ARG A 338 1.87 -3.49 13.44
C ARG A 338 0.54 -4.18 13.72
N LEU A 339 0.08 -5.02 12.80
CA LEU A 339 -1.26 -5.61 12.91
C LEU A 339 -1.30 -6.77 13.92
N THR A 340 -0.35 -7.70 13.85
CA THR A 340 -0.34 -8.89 14.72
C THR A 340 0.65 -8.81 15.87
N GLY A 341 1.60 -7.88 15.82
CA GLY A 341 2.70 -7.75 16.78
C GLY A 341 3.74 -8.88 16.72
N ARG A 342 3.57 -9.85 15.82
CA ARG A 342 4.51 -10.99 15.69
C ARG A 342 5.74 -10.56 14.90
N ILE A 343 6.91 -10.87 15.46
CA ILE A 343 8.23 -10.60 14.87
C ILE A 343 9.10 -11.84 14.94
N THR A 344 10.17 -11.91 14.15
CA THR A 344 11.19 -12.95 14.29
C THR A 344 12.10 -12.64 15.46
N ARG A 345 12.55 -13.67 16.15
CA ARG A 345 13.62 -13.59 17.16
C ARG A 345 14.94 -13.99 16.53
N LYS A 346 16.04 -13.57 17.12
CA LYS A 346 17.38 -13.99 16.72
C LYS A 346 17.48 -15.53 16.71
N GLY A 347 17.94 -16.10 15.59
CA GLY A 347 18.02 -17.53 15.37
C GLY A 347 16.68 -18.20 14.97
N GLN A 348 15.65 -17.38 14.69
CA GLN A 348 14.33 -17.82 14.20
C GLN A 348 13.95 -17.11 12.89
N GLU A 349 14.95 -16.66 12.17
CA GLU A 349 14.77 -16.06 10.84
C GLU A 349 14.22 -17.10 9.87
N VAL A 350 13.48 -16.67 8.88
CA VAL A 350 13.02 -17.55 7.80
C VAL A 350 14.18 -17.84 6.87
N GLU A 351 14.59 -19.09 6.78
CA GLU A 351 15.63 -19.56 5.88
C GLU A 351 15.10 -19.62 4.46
N LEU A 352 15.89 -19.08 3.53
CA LEU A 352 15.52 -18.96 2.13
C LEU A 352 16.58 -19.57 1.23
N TYR A 353 16.11 -20.30 0.22
CA TYR A 353 16.90 -20.99 -0.80
C TYR A 353 16.62 -20.38 -2.15
N PHE A 354 17.67 -20.08 -2.92
CA PHE A 354 17.58 -19.42 -4.21
C PHE A 354 17.92 -20.37 -5.38
N SER A 355 17.04 -20.46 -6.35
CA SER A 355 17.30 -21.17 -7.60
C SER A 355 17.96 -20.25 -8.63
N ARG A 356 19.19 -20.53 -9.01
CA ARG A 356 19.88 -19.81 -10.11
C ARG A 356 19.15 -19.96 -11.44
N LYS A 357 18.54 -21.12 -11.69
CA LYS A 357 17.80 -21.45 -12.91
C LYS A 357 16.52 -20.63 -13.04
N SER A 358 15.61 -20.78 -12.11
CA SER A 358 14.28 -20.14 -12.16
C SER A 358 14.20 -18.77 -11.48
N LYS A 359 15.26 -18.30 -10.83
CA LYS A 359 15.26 -17.08 -10.01
C LYS A 359 14.26 -17.08 -8.87
N ARG A 360 13.70 -18.24 -8.52
CA ARG A 360 12.76 -18.40 -7.41
C ARG A 360 13.48 -18.48 -6.07
N ILE A 361 12.79 -18.01 -5.06
CA ILE A 361 13.17 -18.06 -3.66
C ILE A 361 12.11 -18.91 -2.93
N THR A 362 12.54 -19.85 -2.10
CA THR A 362 11.65 -20.70 -1.30
C THR A 362 12.21 -20.90 0.09
N SER A 363 11.35 -21.23 1.06
CA SER A 363 11.74 -21.68 2.41
C SER A 363 11.94 -23.20 2.52
N LYS A 364 11.75 -23.94 1.44
CA LYS A 364 11.95 -25.41 1.42
C LYS A 364 13.27 -25.76 0.80
N LYS A 365 14.00 -26.68 1.44
CA LYS A 365 15.14 -27.37 0.86
C LYS A 365 14.70 -28.19 -0.35
N GLY A 366 15.57 -28.26 -1.35
CA GLY A 366 15.33 -29.11 -2.53
C GLY A 366 14.24 -28.56 -3.45
N PHE A 367 14.56 -27.53 -4.13
CA PHE A 367 13.73 -26.80 -5.12
C PHE A 367 13.01 -27.63 -6.16
N GLU A 368 13.46 -28.85 -6.41
CA GLU A 368 13.09 -29.60 -7.61
C GLU A 368 11.88 -30.49 -7.41
N SER A 369 11.51 -30.80 -6.17
CA SER A 369 10.32 -31.58 -5.87
C SER A 369 9.19 -30.72 -5.30
N GLY A 370 8.13 -30.47 -6.07
CA GLY A 370 6.95 -29.75 -5.65
C GLY A 370 7.04 -28.23 -5.85
N VAL A 371 7.67 -27.82 -6.95
CA VAL A 371 7.69 -26.43 -7.41
C VAL A 371 6.26 -25.98 -7.66
N LYS A 372 5.90 -24.82 -7.11
CA LYS A 372 4.60 -24.21 -7.37
C LYS A 372 4.43 -23.94 -8.88
N GLU A 373 3.32 -24.43 -9.44
CA GLU A 373 2.85 -24.04 -10.76
C GLU A 373 1.96 -22.82 -10.65
N TYR A 374 2.26 -21.79 -11.43
CA TYR A 374 1.44 -20.60 -11.54
C TYR A 374 0.28 -20.77 -12.52
N GLY A 375 -0.75 -19.94 -12.39
CA GLY A 375 -2.01 -20.08 -13.10
C GLY A 375 -1.93 -20.12 -14.62
N TRP A 376 -0.88 -19.55 -15.23
CA TRP A 376 -0.68 -19.60 -16.69
C TRP A 376 -0.54 -21.02 -17.25
N LEU A 377 -0.17 -22.01 -16.42
CA LEU A 377 -0.14 -23.43 -16.77
C LEU A 377 -1.53 -24.07 -16.72
N LYS A 378 -2.43 -23.56 -15.88
CA LYS A 378 -3.75 -24.13 -15.62
C LYS A 378 -4.81 -23.72 -16.65
N GLU A 379 -4.59 -22.61 -17.37
CA GLU A 379 -5.55 -22.11 -18.38
C GLU A 379 -5.62 -22.96 -19.66
N LYS A 380 -4.84 -24.06 -19.78
CA LYS A 380 -4.95 -25.04 -20.88
C LYS A 380 -6.28 -25.82 -20.93
N THR A 381 -7.12 -25.70 -19.92
CA THR A 381 -8.36 -26.52 -19.81
C THR A 381 -9.65 -25.73 -19.96
N ALA A 382 -9.60 -24.44 -20.37
CA ALA A 382 -10.81 -23.72 -20.76
C ALA A 382 -11.19 -24.09 -22.20
N PRO A 383 -12.42 -24.59 -22.47
CA PRO A 383 -12.87 -24.86 -23.83
C PRO A 383 -12.98 -23.53 -24.58
N GLY A 384 -12.17 -23.36 -25.64
CA GLY A 384 -12.13 -22.16 -26.49
C GLY A 384 -10.75 -21.63 -26.83
N SER A 385 -9.66 -22.40 -26.59
CA SER A 385 -8.33 -22.04 -27.07
C SER A 385 -8.26 -22.22 -28.61
N ARG A 386 -7.50 -21.37 -29.26
CA ARG A 386 -7.31 -21.31 -30.74
C ARG A 386 -6.93 -22.64 -31.38
N ASP A 387 -6.53 -23.63 -30.62
CA ASP A 387 -6.17 -24.97 -31.11
C ASP A 387 -7.38 -25.79 -31.57
N ASP A 388 -8.63 -25.40 -31.19
CA ASP A 388 -9.87 -26.06 -31.65
C ASP A 388 -10.30 -25.60 -33.06
N PHE A 389 -9.62 -24.61 -33.67
CA PHE A 389 -9.94 -24.12 -35.02
C PHE A 389 -9.10 -24.73 -36.13
N GLU A 390 -8.01 -25.44 -35.84
CA GLU A 390 -7.20 -26.11 -36.87
C GLU A 390 -7.71 -27.51 -37.24
N GLU A 391 -8.67 -28.11 -36.52
CA GLU A 391 -9.29 -29.40 -36.88
C GLU A 391 -10.57 -29.24 -37.73
N ILE A 392 -10.97 -28.03 -38.12
CA ILE A 392 -12.20 -27.80 -38.94
C ILE A 392 -11.89 -27.20 -40.31
N LEU A 393 -10.66 -27.15 -40.73
CA LEU A 393 -10.23 -26.84 -42.11
C LEU A 393 -9.42 -28.00 -42.66
#